data_7c56cf72f216180ec7a23afe5ef6a1e9
#
_entry.id   7c56cf72f216180ec7a23afe5ef6a1e9
#
_cell.length_a   1.000
_cell.length_b   1.000
_cell.length_c   1.000
_cell.angle_alpha   90.00
_cell.angle_beta   90.00
_cell.angle_gamma   90.00
#
_symmetry.space_group_name_H-M   'P 1'
#
loop_
_entity.id
_entity.type
_entity.pdbx_description
1 polymer ?
#
loop_
_entity_poly.entity_id
_entity_poly.type
_entity_poly.pdbx_seq_one_letter_code
_entity_poly.pdbx_strand_id
1 'polypeptide(L)'
;MIDSFRDYDKSDIKNSVENTYKNMLCEQTLDNVVEITKNTFTGQSNKYDIWEIINKLNTIVDESDPDTDLPQIVHFYQTAEEIRNKYIQTNYMLKDIPIRTLFTEKEWYNVPQKFRHLYNTSIDQLYSHIKYWDWFILVGFIHDFGKVLLLDEFGKLPQH
;
A
#
# COMPACT_ATOMS: atom_id res chain seq x y z
N MET A 1 19.14 -13.26 13.62
CA MET A 1 19.66 -13.39 12.24
C MET A 1 19.48 -12.05 11.61
N ILE A 2 20.56 -11.42 11.15
CA ILE A 2 20.46 -10.20 10.33
C ILE A 2 20.03 -10.73 8.97
N ASP A 3 18.76 -10.45 8.59
CA ASP A 3 18.31 -10.72 7.23
C ASP A 3 19.27 -9.97 6.31
N SER A 4 19.96 -10.71 5.45
CA SER A 4 20.82 -10.10 4.44
C SER A 4 19.92 -9.25 3.55
N PHE A 5 20.21 -7.96 3.40
CA PHE A 5 19.54 -7.11 2.44
C PHE A 5 19.62 -7.79 1.06
N ARG A 6 18.50 -7.70 0.31
CA ARG A 6 18.45 -8.19 -1.05
C ARG A 6 19.51 -7.49 -1.89
N ASP A 7 20.22 -8.25 -2.69
CA ASP A 7 21.26 -7.74 -3.61
C ASP A 7 20.63 -7.52 -4.99
N TYR A 8 20.05 -6.35 -5.19
CA TYR A 8 19.40 -5.98 -6.45
C TYR A 8 20.37 -5.89 -7.64
N ASP A 9 21.69 -5.79 -7.37
CA ASP A 9 22.71 -5.76 -8.41
C ASP A 9 22.84 -7.10 -9.15
N LYS A 10 22.35 -8.18 -8.54
CA LYS A 10 22.35 -9.53 -9.12
C LYS A 10 21.05 -9.91 -9.81
N SER A 11 20.07 -9.04 -9.85
CA SER A 11 18.80 -9.31 -10.52
C SER A 11 18.98 -9.33 -12.04
N ASP A 12 18.43 -10.34 -12.70
CA ASP A 12 18.44 -10.46 -14.17
C ASP A 12 17.68 -9.32 -14.85
N ILE A 13 16.72 -8.69 -14.16
CA ILE A 13 15.89 -7.59 -14.65
C ILE A 13 16.36 -6.21 -14.14
N LYS A 14 17.54 -6.10 -13.53
CA LYS A 14 18.08 -4.85 -12.98
C LYS A 14 17.96 -3.66 -13.93
N ASN A 15 18.35 -3.86 -15.20
CA ASN A 15 18.33 -2.77 -16.18
C ASN A 15 16.91 -2.29 -16.49
N SER A 16 15.94 -3.19 -16.53
CA SER A 16 14.52 -2.85 -16.73
C SER A 16 14.01 -2.03 -15.56
N VAL A 17 14.24 -2.49 -14.33
CA VAL A 17 13.87 -1.79 -13.10
C VAL A 17 14.50 -0.40 -13.02
N GLU A 18 15.80 -0.30 -13.32
CA GLU A 18 16.51 0.98 -13.30
C GLU A 18 15.94 1.98 -14.32
N ASN A 19 15.59 1.50 -15.51
CA ASN A 19 14.96 2.33 -16.55
C ASN A 19 13.56 2.78 -16.12
N THR A 20 12.75 1.89 -15.53
CA THR A 20 11.43 2.22 -15.02
C THR A 20 11.52 3.35 -13.97
N TYR A 21 12.42 3.23 -13.00
CA TYR A 21 12.61 4.29 -11.99
C TYR A 21 13.13 5.61 -12.59
N LYS A 22 14.04 5.54 -13.57
CA LYS A 22 14.51 6.76 -14.25
C LYS A 22 13.38 7.48 -14.98
N ASN A 23 12.55 6.74 -15.69
CA ASN A 23 11.39 7.28 -16.40
C ASN A 23 10.39 7.88 -15.41
N MET A 24 10.03 7.15 -14.33
CA MET A 24 9.19 7.68 -13.26
C MET A 24 9.66 9.03 -12.76
N LEU A 25 10.95 9.17 -12.47
CA LEU A 25 11.52 10.43 -11.96
C LEU A 25 11.49 11.56 -13.00
N CYS A 26 11.74 11.23 -14.27
CA CYS A 26 11.73 12.21 -15.35
C CYS A 26 10.32 12.74 -15.63
N GLU A 27 9.29 11.92 -15.43
CA GLU A 27 7.90 12.25 -15.75
C GLU A 27 7.11 12.82 -14.59
N GLN A 28 7.67 12.87 -13.38
CA GLN A 28 7.04 13.51 -12.21
C GLN A 28 7.04 15.03 -12.32
N THR A 29 6.40 15.56 -13.34
CA THR A 29 6.23 17.00 -13.57
C THR A 29 4.77 17.41 -13.36
N LEU A 30 4.55 18.68 -12.97
CA LEU A 30 3.20 19.21 -12.80
C LEU A 30 2.40 19.11 -14.10
N ASP A 31 3.03 19.40 -15.22
CA ASP A 31 2.36 19.39 -16.54
C ASP A 31 1.89 17.97 -16.88
N ASN A 32 2.73 16.95 -16.65
CA ASN A 32 2.37 15.55 -16.88
C ASN A 32 1.21 15.13 -15.97
N VAL A 33 1.25 15.46 -14.67
CA VAL A 33 0.16 15.16 -13.73
C VAL A 33 -1.16 15.82 -14.16
N VAL A 34 -1.11 17.07 -14.62
CA VAL A 34 -2.29 17.80 -15.11
C VAL A 34 -2.84 17.14 -16.39
N GLU A 35 -1.96 16.74 -17.30
CA GLU A 35 -2.35 16.07 -18.55
C GLU A 35 -3.00 14.71 -18.27
N ILE A 36 -2.35 13.86 -17.47
CA ILE A 36 -2.89 12.57 -17.05
C ILE A 36 -4.24 12.75 -16.38
N THR A 37 -4.34 13.69 -15.44
CA THR A 37 -5.60 13.97 -14.73
C THR A 37 -6.73 14.35 -15.69
N LYS A 38 -6.46 15.21 -16.65
CA LYS A 38 -7.45 15.62 -17.67
C LYS A 38 -7.89 14.44 -18.53
N ASN A 39 -6.96 13.60 -18.93
CA ASN A 39 -7.23 12.49 -19.85
C ASN A 39 -7.91 11.31 -19.17
N THR A 40 -7.57 11.03 -17.91
CA THR A 40 -8.05 9.86 -17.17
C THR A 40 -9.35 10.14 -16.42
N PHE A 41 -9.50 11.35 -15.84
CA PHE A 41 -10.65 11.68 -14.99
C PHE A 41 -11.70 12.56 -15.70
N THR A 42 -11.90 12.38 -17.00
CA THR A 42 -12.84 13.18 -17.83
C THR A 42 -14.34 12.90 -17.58
N GLY A 43 -14.68 12.20 -16.52
CA GLY A 43 -16.08 12.01 -16.11
C GLY A 43 -16.83 10.84 -16.79
N GLN A 44 -16.19 10.09 -17.68
CA GLN A 44 -16.70 8.80 -18.12
C GLN A 44 -16.29 7.73 -17.11
N SER A 45 -17.08 7.56 -16.05
CA SER A 45 -16.84 6.50 -15.08
C SER A 45 -17.48 5.20 -15.61
N ASN A 46 -16.68 4.33 -16.20
CA ASN A 46 -17.06 2.94 -16.31
C ASN A 46 -17.18 2.37 -14.90
N LYS A 47 -18.27 1.67 -14.64
CA LYS A 47 -18.45 0.98 -13.36
C LYS A 47 -17.98 -0.45 -13.53
N TYR A 48 -17.05 -0.83 -12.71
CA TYR A 48 -16.55 -2.21 -12.62
C TYR A 48 -16.89 -2.76 -11.24
N ASP A 49 -17.19 -4.04 -11.14
CA ASP A 49 -17.21 -4.68 -9.84
C ASP A 49 -15.77 -5.04 -9.40
N ILE A 50 -15.64 -5.31 -8.10
CA ILE A 50 -14.33 -5.59 -7.52
C ILE A 50 -13.68 -6.84 -8.13
N TRP A 51 -14.46 -7.85 -8.51
CA TRP A 51 -13.95 -9.09 -9.07
C TRP A 51 -13.46 -8.91 -10.50
N GLU A 52 -14.12 -8.04 -11.26
CA GLU A 52 -13.65 -7.65 -12.61
C GLU A 52 -12.29 -6.96 -12.52
N ILE A 53 -12.12 -6.03 -11.58
CA ILE A 53 -10.83 -5.35 -11.35
C ILE A 53 -9.75 -6.36 -10.92
N ILE A 54 -10.06 -7.26 -9.98
CA ILE A 54 -9.12 -8.30 -9.54
C ILE A 54 -8.65 -9.18 -10.69
N ASN A 55 -9.57 -9.62 -11.55
CA ASN A 55 -9.23 -10.43 -12.72
C ASN A 55 -8.33 -9.68 -13.71
N LYS A 56 -8.56 -8.38 -13.89
CA LYS A 56 -7.71 -7.53 -14.73
C LYS A 56 -6.31 -7.36 -14.14
N LEU A 57 -6.22 -7.09 -12.85
CA LEU A 57 -4.94 -6.96 -12.13
C LEU A 57 -4.13 -8.27 -12.13
N ASN A 58 -4.78 -9.42 -12.29
CA ASN A 58 -4.09 -10.70 -12.44
C ASN A 58 -3.29 -10.81 -13.76
N THR A 59 -3.52 -9.92 -14.72
CA THR A 59 -2.76 -9.88 -16.00
C THR A 59 -1.60 -8.89 -15.97
N ILE A 60 -1.44 -8.12 -14.89
CA ILE A 60 -0.40 -7.10 -14.77
C ILE A 60 0.76 -7.66 -13.94
N VAL A 61 1.96 -7.50 -14.44
CA VAL A 61 3.22 -7.72 -13.72
C VAL A 61 3.86 -6.34 -13.46
N ASP A 62 4.35 -6.12 -12.26
CA ASP A 62 5.02 -4.86 -11.90
C ASP A 62 6.47 -4.87 -12.38
N GLU A 63 6.76 -4.12 -13.44
CA GLU A 63 8.10 -4.00 -14.00
C GLU A 63 9.09 -3.27 -13.08
N SER A 64 8.60 -2.59 -12.07
CA SER A 64 9.45 -1.92 -11.07
C SER A 64 9.90 -2.84 -9.93
N ASP A 65 9.28 -4.01 -9.78
CA ASP A 65 9.68 -5.00 -8.77
C ASP A 65 10.79 -5.91 -9.29
N PRO A 66 12.03 -5.80 -8.78
CA PRO A 66 13.16 -6.58 -9.25
C PRO A 66 13.15 -8.04 -8.78
N ASP A 67 12.24 -8.40 -7.90
CA ASP A 67 12.27 -9.67 -7.19
C ASP A 67 11.25 -10.68 -7.70
N THR A 68 10.28 -10.23 -8.47
CA THR A 68 9.17 -11.08 -8.87
C THR A 68 8.60 -10.70 -10.23
N ASP A 69 8.26 -11.70 -11.00
CA ASP A 69 7.45 -11.63 -12.21
C ASP A 69 6.01 -12.16 -11.97
N LEU A 70 5.62 -12.19 -10.70
CA LEU A 70 4.27 -12.62 -10.31
C LEU A 70 3.23 -11.56 -10.69
N PRO A 71 1.99 -11.99 -11.00
CA PRO A 71 0.89 -11.07 -11.24
C PRO A 71 0.64 -10.15 -10.04
N GLN A 72 0.26 -8.90 -10.31
CA GLN A 72 0.02 -7.87 -9.29
C GLN A 72 -0.96 -8.30 -8.19
N ILE A 73 -1.92 -9.16 -8.51
CA ILE A 73 -2.87 -9.67 -7.52
C ILE A 73 -2.20 -10.43 -6.38
N VAL A 74 -1.07 -11.10 -6.63
CA VAL A 74 -0.31 -11.82 -5.59
C VAL A 74 0.22 -10.84 -4.56
N HIS A 75 0.75 -9.70 -5.00
CA HIS A 75 1.21 -8.63 -4.11
C HIS A 75 0.08 -8.11 -3.20
N PHE A 76 -1.13 -7.97 -3.72
CA PHE A 76 -2.29 -7.54 -2.93
C PHE A 76 -2.63 -8.51 -1.81
N TYR A 77 -2.65 -9.81 -2.12
CA TYR A 77 -2.87 -10.84 -1.10
C TYR A 77 -1.76 -10.85 -0.06
N GLN A 78 -0.50 -10.74 -0.50
CA GLN A 78 0.64 -10.71 0.42
C GLN A 78 0.56 -9.51 1.36
N THR A 79 0.24 -8.32 0.85
CA THR A 79 0.10 -7.09 1.66
C THR A 79 -1.05 -7.22 2.66
N ALA A 80 -2.21 -7.68 2.22
CA ALA A 80 -3.37 -7.86 3.09
C ALA A 80 -3.09 -8.90 4.20
N GLU A 81 -2.43 -10.00 3.86
CA GLU A 81 -2.09 -11.06 4.79
C GLU A 81 -1.01 -10.62 5.79
N GLU A 82 -0.03 -9.83 5.36
CA GLU A 82 0.99 -9.29 6.26
C GLU A 82 0.38 -8.31 7.26
N ILE A 83 -0.55 -7.46 6.84
CA ILE A 83 -1.31 -6.58 7.73
C ILE A 83 -2.09 -7.42 8.76
N ARG A 84 -2.75 -8.49 8.31
CA ARG A 84 -3.49 -9.40 9.19
C ARG A 84 -2.57 -10.07 10.22
N ASN A 85 -1.42 -10.56 9.78
CA ASN A 85 -0.45 -11.23 10.63
C ASN A 85 0.17 -10.26 11.63
N LYS A 86 0.52 -9.04 11.21
CA LYS A 86 1.00 -7.97 12.11
C LYS A 86 -0.03 -7.61 13.17
N TYR A 87 -1.29 -7.53 12.81
CA TYR A 87 -2.37 -7.32 13.77
C TYR A 87 -2.43 -8.42 14.84
N ILE A 88 -2.42 -9.69 14.42
CA ILE A 88 -2.47 -10.83 15.33
C ILE A 88 -1.26 -10.81 16.27
N GLN A 89 -0.06 -10.61 15.74
CA GLN A 89 1.17 -10.54 16.53
C GLN A 89 1.16 -9.37 17.50
N THR A 90 0.75 -8.19 17.04
CA THR A 90 0.71 -6.97 17.85
C THR A 90 -0.29 -7.13 19.00
N ASN A 91 -1.46 -7.66 18.76
CA ASN A 91 -2.44 -7.96 19.81
C ASN A 91 -1.87 -8.91 20.88
N TYR A 92 -1.16 -9.93 20.46
CA TYR A 92 -0.58 -10.89 21.39
C TYR A 92 0.56 -10.29 22.22
N MET A 93 1.43 -9.49 21.58
CA MET A 93 2.63 -8.93 22.22
C MET A 93 2.33 -7.69 23.08
N LEU A 94 1.31 -6.90 22.70
CA LEU A 94 1.01 -5.61 23.32
C LEU A 94 -0.23 -5.67 24.22
N LYS A 95 -0.74 -6.86 24.48
CA LYS A 95 -1.83 -7.05 25.41
C LYS A 95 -1.44 -6.43 26.77
N ASP A 96 -2.35 -5.69 27.34
CA ASP A 96 -2.18 -5.00 28.62
C ASP A 96 -1.17 -3.85 28.65
N ILE A 97 -0.49 -3.53 27.53
CA ILE A 97 0.42 -2.38 27.47
C ILE A 97 -0.38 -1.08 27.28
N PRO A 98 -0.24 -0.08 28.16
CA PRO A 98 -0.91 1.20 27.97
C PRO A 98 -0.39 1.95 26.75
N ILE A 99 -1.28 2.58 25.99
CA ILE A 99 -0.93 3.35 24.77
C ILE A 99 0.16 4.39 25.07
N ARG A 100 0.13 5.01 26.24
CA ARG A 100 1.12 6.00 26.65
C ARG A 100 2.57 5.52 26.55
N THR A 101 2.82 4.21 26.66
CA THR A 101 4.18 3.66 26.62
C THR A 101 4.76 3.60 25.22
N LEU A 102 3.93 3.77 24.18
CA LEU A 102 4.35 3.82 22.78
C LEU A 102 4.83 5.20 22.34
N PHE A 103 4.65 6.22 23.18
CA PHE A 103 4.96 7.61 22.86
C PHE A 103 5.83 8.22 23.93
N THR A 104 6.76 9.07 23.53
CA THR A 104 7.41 10.01 24.43
C THR A 104 6.39 11.07 24.91
N GLU A 105 6.66 11.73 26.02
CA GLU A 105 5.80 12.84 26.51
C GLU A 105 5.62 13.93 25.46
N LYS A 106 6.67 14.24 24.71
CA LYS A 106 6.65 15.26 23.65
C LYS A 106 5.77 14.83 22.47
N GLU A 107 5.81 13.59 22.07
CA GLU A 107 4.95 13.07 21.01
C GLU A 107 3.51 13.03 21.46
N TRP A 108 3.25 12.61 22.71
CA TRP A 108 1.90 12.61 23.26
C TRP A 108 1.30 14.02 23.37
N TYR A 109 2.11 15.01 23.65
CA TYR A 109 1.64 16.40 23.70
C TYR A 109 1.07 16.87 22.35
N ASN A 110 1.60 16.35 21.25
CA ASN A 110 1.16 16.65 19.87
C ASN A 110 -0.09 15.84 19.43
N VAL A 111 -0.52 14.86 20.24
CA VAL A 111 -1.74 14.09 19.93
C VAL A 111 -2.96 15.02 20.04
N PRO A 112 -3.84 15.04 19.02
CA PRO A 112 -5.05 15.87 19.06
C PRO A 112 -5.89 15.62 20.33
N GLN A 113 -6.42 16.68 20.91
CA GLN A 113 -7.13 16.64 22.18
C GLN A 113 -8.23 15.58 22.25
N LYS A 114 -8.95 15.36 21.14
CA LYS A 114 -10.00 14.33 21.03
C LYS A 114 -9.53 12.91 21.29
N PHE A 115 -8.23 12.61 21.16
CA PHE A 115 -7.66 11.29 21.40
C PHE A 115 -6.90 11.17 22.73
N ARG A 116 -6.75 12.25 23.50
CA ARG A 116 -5.99 12.24 24.76
C ARG A 116 -6.61 11.37 25.85
N HIS A 117 -7.90 11.10 25.77
CA HIS A 117 -8.59 10.18 26.67
C HIS A 117 -8.07 8.74 26.56
N LEU A 118 -7.42 8.38 25.44
CA LEU A 118 -6.86 7.06 25.21
C LEU A 118 -5.53 6.82 25.94
N TYR A 119 -4.98 7.82 26.62
CA TYR A 119 -3.64 7.78 27.23
C TYR A 119 -3.41 6.57 28.15
N ASN A 120 -4.39 6.21 28.96
CA ASN A 120 -4.33 5.08 29.88
C ASN A 120 -5.02 3.81 29.36
N THR A 121 -5.56 3.87 28.16
CA THR A 121 -6.21 2.73 27.53
C THR A 121 -5.14 1.72 27.12
N SER A 122 -5.35 0.45 27.39
CA SER A 122 -4.47 -0.59 26.88
C SER A 122 -4.66 -0.79 25.37
N ILE A 123 -3.63 -1.30 24.71
CA ILE A 123 -3.66 -1.47 23.27
C ILE A 123 -4.73 -2.48 22.85
N ASP A 124 -4.90 -3.56 23.60
CA ASP A 124 -5.96 -4.54 23.34
C ASP A 124 -7.37 -3.93 23.49
N GLN A 125 -7.57 -3.05 24.49
CA GLN A 125 -8.82 -2.30 24.61
C GLN A 125 -9.04 -1.35 23.43
N LEU A 126 -7.99 -0.64 22.98
CA LEU A 126 -8.08 0.18 21.78
C LEU A 126 -8.45 -0.67 20.57
N TYR A 127 -7.80 -1.80 20.39
CA TYR A 127 -8.06 -2.70 19.27
C TYR A 127 -9.43 -3.36 19.32
N SER A 128 -9.96 -3.68 20.51
CA SER A 128 -11.32 -4.19 20.63
C SER A 128 -12.39 -3.15 20.23
N HIS A 129 -12.06 -1.86 20.35
CA HIS A 129 -12.91 -0.76 19.90
C HIS A 129 -12.67 -0.39 18.42
N ILE A 130 -11.52 -0.73 17.86
CA ILE A 130 -11.25 -0.55 16.44
C ILE A 130 -11.84 -1.75 15.68
N LYS A 131 -13.12 -1.70 15.41
CA LYS A 131 -13.79 -2.59 14.42
C LYS A 131 -13.27 -2.39 12.98
N TYR A 132 -12.06 -1.81 12.83
CA TYR A 132 -11.57 -1.31 11.54
C TYR A 132 -10.38 -2.10 10.99
N TRP A 133 -9.98 -3.20 11.64
CA TRP A 133 -8.90 -4.02 11.09
C TRP A 133 -9.25 -4.63 9.75
N ASP A 134 -10.51 -5.00 9.57
CA ASP A 134 -11.00 -5.44 8.27
C ASP A 134 -10.82 -4.35 7.20
N TRP A 135 -10.95 -3.07 7.59
CA TRP A 135 -10.67 -1.94 6.70
C TRP A 135 -9.18 -1.80 6.39
N PHE A 136 -8.28 -2.00 7.35
CA PHE A 136 -6.84 -1.96 7.08
C PHE A 136 -6.42 -3.10 6.16
N ILE A 137 -6.94 -4.31 6.38
CA ILE A 137 -6.71 -5.45 5.51
C ILE A 137 -7.26 -5.15 4.11
N LEU A 138 -8.47 -4.62 4.01
CA LEU A 138 -9.07 -4.20 2.74
C LEU A 138 -8.25 -3.11 2.06
N VAL A 139 -7.82 -2.08 2.79
CA VAL A 139 -6.96 -1.02 2.24
C VAL A 139 -5.65 -1.60 1.73
N GLY A 140 -5.01 -2.50 2.48
CA GLY A 140 -3.81 -3.21 2.02
C GLY A 140 -4.07 -4.05 0.76
N PHE A 141 -5.26 -4.62 0.64
CA PHE A 141 -5.64 -5.38 -0.55
C PHE A 141 -5.88 -4.51 -1.79
N ILE A 142 -6.46 -3.31 -1.62
CA ILE A 142 -6.86 -2.45 -2.73
C ILE A 142 -5.89 -1.28 -3.01
N HIS A 143 -4.82 -1.14 -2.22
CA HIS A 143 -3.97 0.07 -2.26
C HIS A 143 -3.41 0.39 -3.65
N ASP A 144 -3.15 -0.64 -4.43
CA ASP A 144 -2.60 -0.54 -5.78
C ASP A 144 -3.62 -0.82 -6.90
N PHE A 145 -4.92 -0.79 -6.61
CA PHE A 145 -5.96 -0.99 -7.65
C PHE A 145 -5.84 0.01 -8.79
N GLY A 146 -5.23 1.18 -8.55
CA GLY A 146 -4.91 2.15 -9.59
C GLY A 146 -4.03 1.61 -10.72
N LYS A 147 -3.31 0.50 -10.50
CA LYS A 147 -2.52 -0.15 -11.55
C LYS A 147 -3.35 -0.69 -12.71
N VAL A 148 -4.67 -0.81 -12.58
CA VAL A 148 -5.54 -1.11 -13.75
C VAL A 148 -5.44 -0.05 -14.85
N LEU A 149 -5.03 1.19 -14.51
CA LEU A 149 -4.81 2.26 -15.46
C LEU A 149 -3.68 1.99 -16.46
N LEU A 150 -2.84 0.98 -16.20
CA LEU A 150 -1.81 0.51 -17.12
C LEU A 150 -2.41 -0.24 -18.32
N LEU A 151 -3.65 -0.75 -18.20
CA LEU A 151 -4.32 -1.48 -19.26
C LEU A 151 -4.92 -0.53 -20.30
N ASP A 152 -4.88 -0.96 -21.56
CA ASP A 152 -5.35 -0.18 -22.71
C ASP A 152 -6.78 0.34 -22.54
N GLU A 153 -7.65 -0.47 -21.98
CA GLU A 153 -9.08 -0.13 -21.76
C GLU A 153 -9.30 0.93 -20.67
N PHE A 154 -8.30 1.23 -19.84
CA PHE A 154 -8.35 2.23 -18.78
C PHE A 154 -7.50 3.47 -19.08
N GLY A 155 -6.86 3.52 -20.24
CA GLY A 155 -6.08 4.69 -20.64
C GLY A 155 -4.61 4.41 -20.93
N LYS A 156 -4.14 3.17 -20.66
CA LYS A 156 -2.77 2.75 -20.95
C LYS A 156 -1.73 3.71 -20.41
N LEU A 157 -1.86 4.08 -19.15
CA LEU A 157 -0.82 4.88 -18.50
C LEU A 157 0.48 4.08 -18.46
N PRO A 158 1.63 4.73 -18.69
CA PRO A 158 2.91 4.06 -18.55
C PRO A 158 3.14 3.62 -17.10
N GLN A 159 3.97 2.60 -16.90
CA GLN A 159 4.37 2.14 -15.55
C GLN A 159 5.35 3.12 -14.86
N HIS A 160 5.60 4.24 -15.44
CA HIS A 160 6.52 5.28 -14.96
C HIS A 160 5.87 6.65 -15.00
#